data_76dcd3613fb2c4e63fe49a34300a1c1f
#
_entry.id   76dcd3613fb2c4e63fe49a34300a1c1f
#
_cell.length_a   1.000
_cell.length_b   1.000
_cell.length_c   1.000
_cell.angle_alpha   90.00
_cell.angle_beta   90.00
_cell.angle_gamma   90.00
#
_symmetry.space_group_name_H-M   'P 1'
#
loop_
_entity.id
_entity.type
_entity.pdbx_description
1 polymer ?
#
loop_
_entity_poly.entity_id
_entity_poly.type
_entity_poly.pdbx_seq_one_letter_code
_entity_poly.pdbx_strand_id
1 'polypeptide(L)'
;MPKITKVTKDEMLTDLQIVLYSVMEQLGRIYGDIALVDRRDSKERIRFDGRAEDDARTLNLDELPVTEYMSMIYDYAIDGRLDKQLRNDWEIVDEDIRGFFSGLIDFPLMENANEFPLSTITYILAVFRARRFLDLGAWVTGDDDSTVEGYVQLKDVALLAGIDEKTARNLANPQAKNRLVTEKWKGRTLVAIDVARDWLVQRGYQDTVEFDSMLDRDLENRGFWSLADLGEYVRGHREKSNMTIEVLCAKAALDSDGLVWLAALEAGRAEFDRDRLRALAVALEVSPKAFVVAALKQIHSSQLRELEAQLEA
;
A
#
# COMPACT_ATOMS: atom_id res chain seq x y z
N MET A 1 22.78 21.83 -8.02
CA MET A 1 22.32 20.81 -7.08
C MET A 1 21.72 19.70 -7.91
N PRO A 2 22.15 18.44 -7.76
CA PRO A 2 21.44 17.37 -8.42
C PRO A 2 20.01 17.37 -7.88
N LYS A 3 19.02 17.58 -8.77
CA LYS A 3 17.62 17.25 -8.43
C LYS A 3 17.61 15.77 -8.12
N ILE A 4 17.23 15.38 -6.90
CA ILE A 4 16.83 14.00 -6.66
C ILE A 4 15.71 13.76 -7.68
N THR A 5 15.98 12.89 -8.62
CA THR A 5 15.02 12.55 -9.68
C THR A 5 13.80 12.01 -8.95
N LYS A 6 12.64 12.63 -9.14
CA LYS A 6 11.41 12.20 -8.48
C LYS A 6 11.12 10.81 -9.04
N VAL A 7 11.31 9.77 -8.23
CA VAL A 7 10.97 8.40 -8.57
C VAL A 7 9.50 8.35 -8.91
N THR A 8 9.13 7.79 -10.04
CA THR A 8 7.73 7.59 -10.44
C THR A 8 7.17 6.30 -9.84
N LYS A 9 5.85 6.21 -9.76
CA LYS A 9 5.18 5.00 -9.29
C LYS A 9 5.46 3.79 -10.20
N ASP A 10 5.50 4.03 -11.51
CA ASP A 10 5.79 3.00 -12.51
C ASP A 10 7.24 2.48 -12.39
N GLU A 11 8.22 3.37 -12.14
CA GLU A 11 9.59 2.96 -11.84
C GLU A 11 9.65 2.10 -10.58
N MET A 12 8.98 2.50 -9.51
CA MET A 12 8.92 1.72 -8.27
C MET A 12 8.28 0.35 -8.49
N LEU A 13 7.18 0.27 -9.24
CA LEU A 13 6.50 -1.01 -9.54
C LEU A 13 7.36 -1.91 -10.42
N THR A 14 8.08 -1.35 -11.40
CA THR A 14 9.03 -2.09 -12.23
C THR A 14 10.15 -2.68 -11.37
N ASP A 15 10.71 -1.89 -10.48
CA ASP A 15 11.76 -2.33 -9.56
C ASP A 15 11.25 -3.39 -8.58
N LEU A 16 10.02 -3.22 -8.06
CA LEU A 16 9.35 -4.20 -7.23
C LEU A 16 9.18 -5.54 -7.95
N GLN A 17 8.76 -5.51 -9.21
CA GLN A 17 8.59 -6.71 -10.04
C GLN A 17 9.89 -7.48 -10.19
N ILE A 18 11.00 -6.79 -10.49
CA ILE A 18 12.33 -7.40 -10.60
C ILE A 18 12.78 -8.01 -9.28
N VAL A 19 12.60 -7.29 -8.17
CA VAL A 19 13.00 -7.77 -6.84
C VAL A 19 12.20 -9.01 -6.45
N LEU A 20 10.87 -8.98 -6.56
CA LEU A 20 10.02 -10.11 -6.22
C LEU A 20 10.33 -11.33 -7.09
N TYR A 21 10.46 -11.13 -8.39
CA TYR A 21 10.85 -12.20 -9.32
C TYR A 21 12.15 -12.87 -8.88
N SER A 22 13.17 -12.09 -8.57
CA SER A 22 14.47 -12.61 -8.17
C SER A 22 14.44 -13.37 -6.85
N VAL A 23 13.65 -12.89 -5.87
CA VAL A 23 13.42 -13.61 -4.61
C VAL A 23 12.74 -14.96 -4.89
N MET A 24 11.73 -14.95 -5.75
CA MET A 24 10.98 -16.15 -6.13
C MET A 24 11.85 -17.16 -6.87
N GLU A 25 12.70 -16.71 -7.78
CA GLU A 25 13.68 -17.57 -8.48
C GLU A 25 14.64 -18.24 -7.49
N GLN A 26 15.15 -17.49 -6.52
CA GLN A 26 16.05 -18.04 -5.51
C GLN A 26 15.37 -19.04 -4.58
N LEU A 27 14.16 -18.77 -4.14
CA LEU A 27 13.37 -19.72 -3.36
C LEU A 27 13.09 -20.98 -4.17
N GLY A 28 12.79 -20.87 -5.46
CA GLY A 28 12.63 -22.00 -6.37
C GLY A 28 13.89 -22.86 -6.50
N ARG A 29 15.08 -22.24 -6.53
CA ARG A 29 16.36 -22.97 -6.54
C ARG A 29 16.64 -23.72 -5.25
N ILE A 30 16.21 -23.20 -4.09
CA ILE A 30 16.46 -23.79 -2.77
C ILE A 30 15.45 -24.91 -2.47
N TYR A 31 14.18 -24.69 -2.75
CA TYR A 31 13.08 -25.56 -2.33
C TYR A 31 12.51 -26.42 -3.48
N GLY A 32 13.10 -26.34 -4.68
CA GLY A 32 12.53 -26.96 -5.89
C GLY A 32 11.38 -26.13 -6.45
N ASP A 33 10.58 -26.74 -7.33
CA ASP A 33 9.41 -26.08 -7.94
C ASP A 33 8.41 -25.61 -6.86
N ILE A 34 8.73 -24.50 -6.20
CA ILE A 34 7.69 -23.71 -5.54
C ILE A 34 6.88 -23.15 -6.69
N ALA A 35 5.81 -23.85 -7.02
CA ALA A 35 4.80 -23.33 -7.89
C ALA A 35 4.24 -22.08 -7.21
N LEU A 36 4.72 -20.92 -7.60
CA LEU A 36 3.90 -19.74 -7.59
C LEU A 36 2.84 -20.04 -8.63
N VAL A 37 1.77 -20.59 -8.11
CA VAL A 37 0.65 -21.02 -8.91
C VAL A 37 0.11 -19.73 -9.52
N ASP A 38 0.40 -19.52 -10.82
CA ASP A 38 -0.55 -18.78 -11.61
C ASP A 38 -1.86 -19.59 -11.53
N ARG A 39 -2.74 -19.12 -10.65
CA ARG A 39 -4.02 -19.78 -10.35
C ARG A 39 -4.96 -19.83 -11.55
N ARG A 40 -4.59 -19.21 -12.68
CA ARG A 40 -5.39 -19.19 -13.90
C ARG A 40 -5.06 -20.35 -14.86
N ASP A 41 -3.87 -20.91 -14.78
CA ASP A 41 -3.53 -22.03 -15.65
C ASP A 41 -2.48 -22.94 -14.98
N SER A 42 -2.96 -24.01 -14.33
CA SER A 42 -2.13 -24.98 -13.58
C SER A 42 -1.14 -25.78 -14.47
N LYS A 43 -0.97 -25.41 -15.72
CA LYS A 43 -0.12 -26.10 -16.68
C LYS A 43 1.13 -25.33 -17.11
N GLU A 44 1.19 -24.03 -16.93
CA GLU A 44 2.41 -23.26 -17.21
C GLU A 44 3.23 -23.07 -15.93
N ARG A 45 4.15 -24.01 -15.73
CA ARG A 45 5.25 -23.80 -14.78
C ARG A 45 6.11 -22.68 -15.32
N ILE A 46 6.23 -21.59 -14.60
CA ILE A 46 7.20 -20.53 -14.90
C ILE A 46 8.58 -21.21 -14.87
N ARG A 47 9.18 -21.42 -16.04
CA ARG A 47 10.54 -21.93 -16.17
C ARG A 47 11.50 -20.76 -16.18
N PHE A 48 12.39 -20.73 -15.21
CA PHE A 48 13.39 -19.69 -15.01
C PHE A 48 14.67 -20.03 -15.79
N ASP A 49 14.74 -19.68 -17.05
CA ASP A 49 15.91 -19.96 -17.89
C ASP A 49 16.66 -18.73 -18.42
N GLY A 50 16.75 -17.68 -17.58
CA GLY A 50 17.99 -16.98 -17.65
C GLY A 50 18.09 -15.55 -18.14
N ARG A 51 17.05 -14.69 -18.05
CA ARG A 51 17.24 -13.23 -18.05
C ARG A 51 16.22 -12.58 -17.12
N ALA A 52 16.65 -12.28 -15.91
CA ALA A 52 15.78 -11.79 -14.83
C ALA A 52 14.87 -10.60 -15.21
N GLU A 53 15.31 -9.69 -16.07
CA GLU A 53 14.51 -8.52 -16.46
C GLU A 53 13.38 -8.85 -17.44
N ASP A 54 13.63 -9.73 -18.42
CA ASP A 54 12.62 -10.09 -19.41
C ASP A 54 11.56 -11.03 -18.81
N ASP A 55 12.00 -11.94 -17.94
CA ASP A 55 11.14 -12.90 -17.25
C ASP A 55 10.37 -12.24 -16.10
N ALA A 56 10.95 -11.26 -15.41
CA ALA A 56 10.27 -10.50 -14.37
C ALA A 56 8.97 -9.84 -14.87
N ARG A 57 8.94 -9.43 -16.14
CA ARG A 57 7.74 -8.84 -16.77
C ARG A 57 6.57 -9.81 -16.90
N THR A 58 6.81 -11.10 -16.74
CA THR A 58 5.76 -12.12 -16.74
C THR A 58 5.03 -12.22 -15.40
N LEU A 59 5.63 -11.68 -14.32
CA LEU A 59 5.01 -11.66 -12.99
C LEU A 59 3.84 -10.68 -12.97
N ASN A 60 2.64 -11.20 -12.72
CA ASN A 60 1.46 -10.37 -12.56
C ASN A 60 1.44 -9.74 -11.16
N LEU A 61 1.87 -8.49 -11.06
CA LEU A 61 1.92 -7.75 -9.81
C LEU A 61 0.52 -7.54 -9.20
N ASP A 62 -0.52 -7.43 -10.00
CA ASP A 62 -1.88 -7.15 -9.54
C ASP A 62 -2.46 -8.27 -8.67
N GLU A 63 -1.85 -9.45 -8.69
CA GLU A 63 -2.24 -10.60 -7.86
C GLU A 63 -1.51 -10.68 -6.53
N LEU A 64 -0.53 -9.81 -6.30
CA LEU A 64 0.30 -9.82 -5.10
C LEU A 64 -0.14 -8.73 -4.11
N PRO A 65 -0.54 -9.09 -2.88
CA PRO A 65 -0.94 -8.10 -1.86
C PRO A 65 0.13 -7.03 -1.59
N VAL A 66 1.41 -7.39 -1.66
CA VAL A 66 2.53 -6.46 -1.47
C VAL A 66 2.52 -5.31 -2.48
N THR A 67 2.02 -5.53 -3.70
CA THR A 67 1.91 -4.50 -4.73
C THR A 67 0.92 -3.41 -4.34
N GLU A 68 -0.21 -3.79 -3.77
CA GLU A 68 -1.21 -2.85 -3.26
C GLU A 68 -0.63 -2.01 -2.14
N TYR A 69 -0.01 -2.65 -1.14
CA TYR A 69 0.65 -1.93 -0.05
C TYR A 69 1.75 -0.99 -0.55
N MET A 70 2.61 -1.44 -1.46
CA MET A 70 3.67 -0.58 -2.03
C MET A 70 3.08 0.58 -2.83
N SER A 71 1.94 0.40 -3.49
CA SER A 71 1.23 1.48 -4.18
C SER A 71 0.67 2.50 -3.19
N MET A 72 0.04 2.06 -2.10
CA MET A 72 -0.46 2.95 -1.03
C MET A 72 0.71 3.66 -0.32
N ILE A 73 1.80 2.93 -0.05
CA ILE A 73 3.02 3.49 0.55
C ILE A 73 3.60 4.60 -0.35
N TYR A 74 3.65 4.39 -1.66
CA TYR A 74 4.11 5.39 -2.62
C TYR A 74 3.22 6.63 -2.61
N ASP A 75 1.91 6.45 -2.72
CA ASP A 75 0.93 7.54 -2.75
C ASP A 75 1.01 8.40 -1.46
N TYR A 76 1.20 7.75 -0.32
CA TYR A 76 1.42 8.47 0.93
C TYR A 76 2.79 9.13 0.99
N ALA A 77 3.86 8.41 0.71
CA ALA A 77 5.23 8.91 0.83
C ALA A 77 5.48 10.11 -0.09
N ILE A 78 5.07 10.02 -1.35
CA ILE A 78 5.42 11.00 -2.39
C ILE A 78 4.34 12.05 -2.58
N ASP A 79 3.07 11.64 -2.63
CA ASP A 79 1.96 12.54 -2.96
C ASP A 79 1.17 13.02 -1.74
N GLY A 80 1.49 12.50 -0.54
CA GLY A 80 0.81 12.87 0.71
C GLY A 80 -0.62 12.32 0.83
N ARG A 81 -0.97 11.31 0.05
CA ARG A 81 -2.30 10.71 0.04
C ARG A 81 -2.32 9.48 0.94
N LEU A 82 -2.80 9.65 2.18
CA LEU A 82 -2.89 8.58 3.16
C LEU A 82 -4.20 7.82 3.02
N ASP A 83 -4.10 6.56 2.59
CA ASP A 83 -5.21 5.64 2.59
C ASP A 83 -5.56 5.22 4.03
N LYS A 84 -6.86 5.13 4.35
CA LYS A 84 -7.31 4.65 5.66
C LYS A 84 -6.90 3.22 5.94
N GLN A 85 -6.89 2.35 4.93
CA GLN A 85 -6.40 0.98 5.08
C GLN A 85 -4.93 0.99 5.47
N LEU A 86 -4.08 1.73 4.74
CA LEU A 86 -2.66 1.89 5.08
C LEU A 86 -2.47 2.40 6.50
N ARG A 87 -3.30 3.36 6.95
CA ARG A 87 -3.26 3.88 8.31
C ARG A 87 -3.58 2.81 9.36
N ASN A 88 -4.56 1.95 9.10
CA ASN A 88 -4.93 0.88 10.03
C ASN A 88 -3.88 -0.23 10.07
N ASP A 89 -3.20 -0.47 8.95
CA ASP A 89 -2.24 -1.56 8.75
C ASP A 89 -0.78 -1.12 8.95
N TRP A 90 -0.53 0.00 9.65
CA TRP A 90 0.83 0.55 9.80
C TRP A 90 1.82 -0.41 10.45
N GLU A 91 1.37 -1.29 11.33
CA GLU A 91 2.21 -2.34 11.91
C GLU A 91 2.67 -3.34 10.85
N ILE A 92 1.77 -3.80 9.98
CA ILE A 92 2.09 -4.70 8.86
C ILE A 92 3.14 -4.06 7.94
N VAL A 93 3.00 -2.77 7.64
CA VAL A 93 3.96 -2.06 6.79
C VAL A 93 5.33 -1.94 7.45
N ASP A 94 5.37 -1.61 8.74
CA ASP A 94 6.64 -1.42 9.46
C ASP A 94 7.35 -2.74 9.76
N GLU A 95 6.64 -3.78 10.16
CA GLU A 95 7.22 -5.06 10.55
C GLU A 95 7.43 -5.99 9.36
N ASP A 96 6.39 -6.24 8.57
CA ASP A 96 6.46 -7.22 7.51
C ASP A 96 7.10 -6.64 6.24
N ILE A 97 6.57 -5.54 5.70
CA ILE A 97 7.01 -5.03 4.40
C ILE A 97 8.41 -4.42 4.50
N ARG A 98 8.60 -3.50 5.44
CA ARG A 98 9.92 -2.88 5.62
C ARG A 98 10.96 -3.88 6.11
N GLY A 99 10.57 -4.79 7.00
CA GLY A 99 11.43 -5.88 7.50
C GLY A 99 11.88 -6.79 6.36
N PHE A 100 10.95 -7.19 5.48
CA PHE A 100 11.25 -8.00 4.30
C PHE A 100 12.28 -7.33 3.39
N PHE A 101 12.02 -6.09 2.93
CA PHE A 101 12.94 -5.40 2.02
C PHE A 101 14.28 -5.04 2.67
N SER A 102 14.30 -4.73 3.98
CA SER A 102 15.56 -4.50 4.70
C SER A 102 16.37 -5.78 4.83
N GLY A 103 15.73 -6.91 5.06
CA GLY A 103 16.38 -8.22 5.13
C GLY A 103 16.99 -8.67 3.79
N LEU A 104 16.41 -8.24 2.67
CA LEU A 104 16.95 -8.56 1.34
C LEU A 104 18.31 -7.92 1.07
N ILE A 105 18.62 -6.77 1.70
CA ILE A 105 19.92 -6.08 1.54
C ILE A 105 21.06 -6.94 2.08
N ASP A 106 20.81 -7.65 3.18
CA ASP A 106 21.79 -8.49 3.87
C ASP A 106 21.77 -9.96 3.42
N PHE A 107 20.92 -10.29 2.43
CA PHE A 107 20.75 -11.68 2.00
C PHE A 107 21.92 -12.12 1.12
N PRO A 108 22.76 -13.11 1.57
CA PRO A 108 24.04 -13.45 0.91
C PRO A 108 23.87 -14.02 -0.52
N LEU A 109 22.66 -14.37 -0.92
CA LEU A 109 22.39 -14.93 -2.25
C LEU A 109 22.31 -13.86 -3.36
N MET A 110 22.36 -12.57 -2.98
CA MET A 110 22.43 -11.47 -3.93
C MET A 110 23.90 -11.07 -4.17
N GLU A 111 24.70 -11.96 -4.77
CA GLU A 111 26.10 -11.69 -5.11
C GLU A 111 26.28 -10.42 -5.97
N ASN A 112 25.22 -9.94 -6.61
CA ASN A 112 25.18 -8.74 -7.43
C ASN A 112 24.20 -7.69 -6.85
N ALA A 113 24.23 -7.45 -5.54
CA ALA A 113 23.37 -6.46 -4.89
C ALA A 113 23.40 -5.06 -5.55
N ASN A 114 24.45 -4.75 -6.31
CA ASN A 114 24.57 -3.50 -7.07
C ASN A 114 23.71 -3.48 -8.35
N GLU A 115 23.20 -4.61 -8.80
CA GLU A 115 22.32 -4.74 -9.99
C GLU A 115 20.86 -4.79 -9.60
N PHE A 116 20.56 -4.88 -8.30
CA PHE A 116 19.20 -4.94 -7.81
C PHE A 116 18.62 -3.55 -7.59
N PRO A 117 17.43 -3.23 -8.10
CA PRO A 117 16.80 -1.92 -7.95
C PRO A 117 16.17 -1.71 -6.54
N LEU A 118 16.76 -2.31 -5.50
CA LEU A 118 16.33 -2.09 -4.10
C LEU A 118 16.45 -0.65 -3.65
N SER A 119 17.31 0.14 -4.28
CA SER A 119 17.51 1.55 -3.91
C SER A 119 16.25 2.39 -4.02
N THR A 120 15.42 2.16 -5.03
CA THR A 120 14.14 2.85 -5.22
C THR A 120 13.16 2.48 -4.13
N ILE A 121 12.99 1.17 -3.87
CA ILE A 121 12.07 0.66 -2.86
C ILE A 121 12.48 1.14 -1.46
N THR A 122 13.75 1.01 -1.11
CA THR A 122 14.28 1.47 0.19
C THR A 122 14.17 2.98 0.36
N TYR A 123 14.34 3.74 -0.72
CA TYR A 123 14.11 5.19 -0.73
C TYR A 123 12.63 5.51 -0.42
N ILE A 124 11.68 4.89 -1.11
CA ILE A 124 10.24 5.11 -0.87
C ILE A 124 9.86 4.76 0.56
N LEU A 125 10.33 3.61 1.08
CA LEU A 125 10.10 3.21 2.47
C LEU A 125 10.71 4.18 3.48
N ALA A 126 11.88 4.75 3.18
CA ALA A 126 12.50 5.76 4.02
C ALA A 126 11.70 7.08 4.02
N VAL A 127 11.19 7.52 2.85
CA VAL A 127 10.32 8.71 2.74
C VAL A 127 8.99 8.47 3.45
N PHE A 128 8.39 7.29 3.28
CA PHE A 128 7.19 6.87 4.01
C PHE A 128 7.38 7.02 5.53
N ARG A 129 8.47 6.47 6.08
CA ARG A 129 8.77 6.55 7.50
C ARG A 129 9.00 8.00 7.97
N ALA A 130 9.73 8.78 7.19
CA ALA A 130 9.98 10.18 7.51
C ALA A 130 8.69 11.01 7.56
N ARG A 131 7.77 10.81 6.60
CA ARG A 131 6.46 11.45 6.59
C ARG A 131 5.61 11.00 7.79
N ARG A 132 5.59 9.69 8.07
CA ARG A 132 4.86 9.15 9.22
C ARG A 132 5.31 9.80 10.53
N PHE A 133 6.61 9.96 10.77
CA PHE A 133 7.09 10.64 11.97
C PHE A 133 6.64 12.09 12.04
N LEU A 134 6.65 12.80 10.91
CA LEU A 134 6.15 14.18 10.85
C LEU A 134 4.65 14.24 11.17
N ASP A 135 3.85 13.31 10.63
CA ASP A 135 2.40 13.28 10.81
C ASP A 135 1.98 12.84 12.22
N LEU A 136 2.68 11.86 12.80
CA LEU A 136 2.47 11.42 14.17
C LEU A 136 2.89 12.45 15.21
N GLY A 137 3.68 13.43 14.81
CA GLY A 137 4.19 14.41 15.76
C GLY A 137 5.26 13.88 16.71
N ALA A 138 5.87 12.73 16.38
CA ALA A 138 6.85 12.08 17.23
C ALA A 138 7.82 11.25 16.41
N TRP A 139 9.07 11.17 16.87
CA TRP A 139 10.08 10.30 16.31
C TRP A 139 10.37 9.15 17.26
N VAL A 140 10.36 7.91 16.73
CA VAL A 140 10.66 6.70 17.50
C VAL A 140 12.14 6.32 17.29
N THR A 141 12.86 6.08 18.37
CA THR A 141 14.25 5.62 18.30
C THR A 141 14.28 4.11 18.05
N GLY A 142 15.16 3.66 17.15
CA GLY A 142 15.29 2.21 16.88
C GLY A 142 16.08 1.44 17.93
N ASP A 143 16.67 2.13 18.92
CA ASP A 143 17.64 1.50 19.85
C ASP A 143 17.01 1.10 21.20
N ASP A 144 15.96 1.80 21.63
CA ASP A 144 15.33 1.60 22.95
C ASP A 144 13.81 1.88 22.95
N ASP A 145 13.19 1.88 21.78
CA ASP A 145 11.76 2.23 21.56
C ASP A 145 11.33 3.55 22.20
N SER A 146 12.29 4.40 22.59
CA SER A 146 11.96 5.68 23.16
C SER A 146 11.38 6.62 22.12
N THR A 147 10.26 7.23 22.45
CA THR A 147 9.58 8.21 21.60
C THR A 147 10.04 9.62 22.01
N VAL A 148 10.39 10.43 21.02
CA VAL A 148 10.70 11.86 21.21
C VAL A 148 9.56 12.66 20.60
N GLU A 149 8.63 13.06 21.44
CA GLU A 149 7.44 13.84 21.02
C GLU A 149 7.85 15.26 20.61
N GLY A 150 7.15 15.82 19.64
CA GLY A 150 7.34 17.19 19.17
C GLY A 150 8.54 17.39 18.25
N TYR A 151 9.29 16.35 17.91
CA TYR A 151 10.51 16.44 17.12
C TYR A 151 10.60 15.37 16.03
N VAL A 152 11.34 15.70 14.94
CA VAL A 152 11.77 14.79 13.88
C VAL A 152 13.28 14.94 13.66
N GLN A 153 13.93 13.93 13.08
CA GLN A 153 15.36 14.04 12.77
C GLN A 153 15.60 14.95 11.57
N LEU A 154 16.70 15.69 11.58
CA LEU A 154 17.13 16.51 10.46
C LEU A 154 17.30 15.71 9.16
N LYS A 155 17.73 14.45 9.25
CA LYS A 155 17.85 13.57 8.07
C LYS A 155 16.50 13.26 7.44
N ASP A 156 15.44 13.10 8.26
CA ASP A 156 14.09 12.81 7.77
C ASP A 156 13.51 14.07 7.09
N VAL A 157 13.76 15.25 7.68
CA VAL A 157 13.38 16.53 7.04
C VAL A 157 14.13 16.74 5.72
N ALA A 158 15.42 16.39 5.65
CA ALA A 158 16.21 16.44 4.42
C ALA A 158 15.60 15.54 3.32
N LEU A 159 15.25 14.32 3.71
CA LEU A 159 14.65 13.34 2.82
C LEU A 159 13.32 13.82 2.26
N LEU A 160 12.42 14.34 3.12
CA LEU A 160 11.13 14.91 2.70
C LEU A 160 11.28 16.14 1.80
N ALA A 161 12.34 16.92 2.01
CA ALA A 161 12.65 18.07 1.16
C ALA A 161 13.35 17.69 -0.17
N GLY A 162 13.68 16.42 -0.38
CA GLY A 162 14.42 15.95 -1.54
C GLY A 162 15.83 16.53 -1.63
N ILE A 163 16.50 16.74 -0.50
CA ILE A 163 17.88 17.23 -0.43
C ILE A 163 18.78 16.26 0.35
N ASP A 164 20.07 16.31 0.10
CA ASP A 164 21.02 15.53 0.87
C ASP A 164 21.21 16.07 2.31
N GLU A 165 21.56 15.19 3.24
CA GLU A 165 21.69 15.54 4.66
C GLU A 165 22.78 16.60 4.89
N LYS A 166 23.84 16.63 4.08
CA LYS A 166 24.90 17.63 4.18
C LYS A 166 24.37 19.03 3.86
N THR A 167 23.53 19.14 2.84
CA THR A 167 22.81 20.37 2.50
C THR A 167 21.89 20.81 3.64
N ALA A 168 21.13 19.89 4.25
CA ALA A 168 20.28 20.19 5.39
C ALA A 168 21.10 20.66 6.61
N ARG A 169 22.25 20.04 6.90
CA ARG A 169 23.18 20.48 7.95
C ARG A 169 23.72 21.89 7.70
N ASN A 170 24.02 22.24 6.45
CA ASN A 170 24.44 23.58 6.09
C ASN A 170 23.30 24.61 6.32
N LEU A 171 22.06 24.25 6.06
CA LEU A 171 20.89 25.10 6.34
C LEU A 171 20.59 25.20 7.85
N ALA A 172 21.02 24.26 8.66
CA ALA A 172 20.95 24.32 10.11
C ALA A 172 22.03 25.24 10.73
N ASN A 173 23.00 25.71 9.93
CA ASN A 173 24.04 26.63 10.41
C ASN A 173 23.41 27.95 10.88
N PRO A 174 23.79 28.50 12.04
CA PRO A 174 23.31 29.78 12.55
C PRO A 174 23.44 30.97 11.59
N GLN A 175 24.42 30.90 10.68
CA GLN A 175 24.69 31.93 9.69
C GLN A 175 23.88 31.78 8.40
N ALA A 176 23.07 30.73 8.26
CA ALA A 176 22.29 30.50 7.05
C ALA A 176 21.10 31.48 6.95
N LYS A 177 20.89 32.07 5.76
CA LYS A 177 19.84 33.07 5.51
C LYS A 177 18.42 32.54 5.75
N ASN A 178 18.19 31.25 5.49
CA ASN A 178 16.92 30.55 5.74
C ASN A 178 17.20 29.38 6.70
N ARG A 179 17.62 29.74 7.91
CA ARG A 179 18.07 28.79 8.91
C ARG A 179 16.93 27.85 9.33
N LEU A 180 17.23 26.54 9.28
CA LEU A 180 16.43 25.52 9.93
C LEU A 180 16.90 25.41 11.39
N VAL A 181 16.04 25.76 12.35
CA VAL A 181 16.34 25.71 13.78
C VAL A 181 16.41 24.25 14.20
N THR A 182 17.52 23.86 14.85
CA THR A 182 17.79 22.48 15.26
C THR A 182 18.24 22.40 16.69
N GLU A 183 17.96 21.28 17.33
CA GLU A 183 18.40 20.92 18.68
C GLU A 183 19.27 19.65 18.64
N LYS A 184 20.08 19.44 19.68
CA LYS A 184 20.89 18.23 19.84
C LYS A 184 20.33 17.35 20.95
N TRP A 185 20.09 16.08 20.62
CA TRP A 185 19.63 15.08 21.57
C TRP A 185 20.38 13.75 21.34
N LYS A 186 21.06 13.25 22.37
CA LYS A 186 21.84 11.99 22.32
C LYS A 186 22.68 11.84 21.02
N GLY A 187 23.38 12.90 20.60
CA GLY A 187 24.22 12.92 19.39
C GLY A 187 23.47 13.09 18.07
N ARG A 188 22.14 13.08 18.08
CA ARG A 188 21.29 13.29 16.90
C ARG A 188 20.88 14.76 16.77
N THR A 189 20.60 15.20 15.55
CA THR A 189 20.12 16.56 15.28
C THR A 189 18.62 16.49 15.03
N LEU A 190 17.86 17.17 15.87
CA LEU A 190 16.39 17.20 15.84
C LEU A 190 15.88 18.57 15.36
N VAL A 191 14.70 18.56 14.78
CA VAL A 191 13.94 19.74 14.36
C VAL A 191 12.57 19.65 15.00
N ALA A 192 12.08 20.73 15.59
CA ALA A 192 10.71 20.77 16.10
C ALA A 192 9.73 20.61 14.94
N ILE A 193 8.63 19.89 15.15
CA ILE A 193 7.72 19.47 14.07
C ILE A 193 7.08 20.65 13.36
N ASP A 194 6.63 21.66 14.11
CA ASP A 194 6.09 22.89 13.56
C ASP A 194 7.09 23.60 12.64
N VAL A 195 8.35 23.73 13.10
CA VAL A 195 9.44 24.33 12.33
C VAL A 195 9.75 23.49 11.07
N ALA A 196 9.77 22.16 11.21
CA ALA A 196 10.01 21.25 10.09
C ALA A 196 8.89 21.37 9.04
N ARG A 197 7.63 21.38 9.47
CA ARG A 197 6.45 21.46 8.61
C ARG A 197 6.41 22.78 7.85
N ASP A 198 6.55 23.92 8.53
CA ASP A 198 6.59 25.24 7.92
C ASP A 198 7.73 25.36 6.89
N TRP A 199 8.89 24.81 7.24
CA TRP A 199 10.05 24.86 6.36
C TRP A 199 9.89 23.96 5.13
N LEU A 200 9.22 22.81 5.25
CA LEU A 200 8.91 21.87 4.17
C LEU A 200 7.85 22.43 3.23
N VAL A 201 6.76 23.01 3.77
CA VAL A 201 5.68 23.65 2.98
C VAL A 201 6.22 24.76 2.10
N GLN A 202 7.13 25.61 2.61
CA GLN A 202 7.82 26.63 1.81
C GLN A 202 8.63 26.06 0.62
N ARG A 203 8.87 24.75 0.58
CA ARG A 203 9.59 24.02 -0.47
C ARG A 203 8.70 23.14 -1.33
N GLY A 204 7.40 23.28 -1.18
CA GLY A 204 6.42 22.55 -1.97
C GLY A 204 6.03 21.20 -1.40
N TYR A 205 6.38 20.92 -0.13
CA TYR A 205 5.83 19.75 0.57
C TYR A 205 4.31 19.89 0.70
N GLN A 206 3.61 18.83 0.41
CA GLN A 206 2.16 18.77 0.54
C GLN A 206 1.80 18.07 1.83
N ASP A 207 0.94 18.71 2.63
CA ASP A 207 0.38 18.09 3.82
C ASP A 207 -0.40 16.82 3.45
N THR A 208 -0.46 15.92 4.43
CA THR A 208 -1.14 14.65 4.25
C THR A 208 -2.65 14.84 4.17
N VAL A 209 -3.25 14.23 3.15
CA VAL A 209 -4.71 14.17 2.96
C VAL A 209 -5.15 12.73 3.08
N GLU A 210 -6.03 12.46 4.05
CA GLU A 210 -6.64 11.14 4.20
C GLU A 210 -7.73 10.92 3.15
N PHE A 211 -7.76 9.73 2.58
CA PHE A 211 -8.81 9.29 1.68
C PHE A 211 -9.12 7.81 1.95
N ASP A 212 -10.20 7.34 1.40
CA ASP A 212 -10.64 5.95 1.55
C ASP A 212 -10.70 5.31 0.16
N SER A 213 -9.61 4.61 -0.20
CA SER A 213 -9.52 3.98 -1.52
C SER A 213 -10.56 2.91 -1.73
N MET A 214 -11.04 2.28 -0.64
CA MET A 214 -12.11 1.30 -0.72
C MET A 214 -13.40 1.91 -1.24
N LEU A 215 -13.67 3.18 -0.87
CA LEU A 215 -14.90 3.88 -1.29
C LEU A 215 -14.75 4.62 -2.62
N ASP A 216 -13.53 5.06 -2.97
CA ASP A 216 -13.25 5.79 -4.21
C ASP A 216 -12.66 4.87 -5.30
N ARG A 217 -12.76 3.54 -5.11
CA ARG A 217 -12.19 2.52 -6.00
C ARG A 217 -12.79 2.59 -7.40
N ASP A 218 -11.93 2.56 -8.41
CA ASP A 218 -12.33 2.35 -9.80
C ASP A 218 -12.70 0.88 -10.02
N LEU A 219 -13.98 0.57 -9.83
CA LEU A 219 -14.50 -0.79 -9.97
C LEU A 219 -14.41 -1.36 -11.39
N GLU A 220 -14.26 -0.50 -12.43
CA GLU A 220 -14.12 -0.97 -13.80
C GLU A 220 -12.75 -1.61 -14.04
N ASN A 221 -11.70 -1.03 -13.43
CA ASN A 221 -10.32 -1.47 -13.64
C ASN A 221 -9.81 -2.41 -12.53
N ARG A 222 -10.19 -2.18 -11.28
CA ARG A 222 -9.63 -2.94 -10.14
C ARG A 222 -10.51 -4.05 -9.59
N GLY A 223 -11.84 -3.90 -9.62
CA GLY A 223 -12.77 -4.89 -9.06
C GLY A 223 -12.62 -5.07 -7.53
N PHE A 224 -12.93 -6.26 -7.04
CA PHE A 224 -12.80 -6.67 -5.63
C PHE A 224 -11.80 -7.81 -5.49
N TRP A 225 -11.04 -7.81 -4.39
CA TRP A 225 -10.02 -8.83 -4.09
C TRP A 225 -10.60 -10.11 -3.47
N SER A 226 -11.66 -9.95 -2.68
CA SER A 226 -12.34 -11.03 -1.98
C SER A 226 -13.80 -10.69 -1.74
N LEU A 227 -14.58 -11.69 -1.30
CA LEU A 227 -15.96 -11.42 -0.83
C LEU A 227 -15.98 -10.54 0.41
N ALA A 228 -14.97 -10.66 1.29
CA ALA A 228 -14.83 -9.78 2.44
C ALA A 228 -14.59 -8.32 2.02
N ASP A 229 -13.73 -8.08 1.02
CA ASP A 229 -13.46 -6.77 0.43
C ASP A 229 -14.74 -6.16 -0.21
N LEU A 230 -15.53 -6.96 -0.93
CA LEU A 230 -16.84 -6.54 -1.42
C LEU A 230 -17.78 -6.14 -0.28
N GLY A 231 -17.80 -6.93 0.80
CA GLY A 231 -18.62 -6.65 1.98
C GLY A 231 -18.21 -5.37 2.69
N GLU A 232 -16.91 -5.16 2.85
CA GLU A 232 -16.35 -3.95 3.46
C GLU A 232 -16.60 -2.70 2.61
N TYR A 233 -16.49 -2.80 1.29
CA TYR A 233 -16.85 -1.72 0.37
C TYR A 233 -18.31 -1.27 0.57
N VAL A 234 -19.25 -2.22 0.64
CA VAL A 234 -20.67 -1.92 0.86
C VAL A 234 -20.88 -1.28 2.23
N ARG A 235 -20.29 -1.85 3.27
CA ARG A 235 -20.37 -1.33 4.64
C ARG A 235 -19.80 0.09 4.72
N GLY A 236 -18.62 0.32 4.14
CA GLY A 236 -17.96 1.62 4.16
C GLY A 236 -18.80 2.71 3.48
N HIS A 237 -19.40 2.44 2.31
CA HIS A 237 -20.32 3.39 1.65
C HIS A 237 -21.55 3.67 2.50
N ARG A 238 -22.13 2.64 3.14
CA ARG A 238 -23.26 2.78 4.06
C ARG A 238 -22.91 3.67 5.24
N GLU A 239 -21.78 3.43 5.88
CA GLU A 239 -21.32 4.17 7.06
C GLU A 239 -20.93 5.62 6.72
N LYS A 240 -20.26 5.84 5.59
CA LYS A 240 -19.96 7.18 5.06
C LYS A 240 -21.22 8.00 4.86
N SER A 241 -22.33 7.35 4.50
CA SER A 241 -23.63 7.97 4.34
C SER A 241 -24.46 8.02 5.64
N ASN A 242 -23.88 7.64 6.79
CA ASN A 242 -24.54 7.53 8.09
C ASN A 242 -25.84 6.70 8.06
N MET A 243 -25.88 5.64 7.25
CA MET A 243 -27.03 4.75 7.14
C MET A 243 -26.86 3.52 8.01
N THR A 244 -27.95 3.05 8.66
CA THR A 244 -28.00 1.69 9.21
C THR A 244 -28.24 0.68 8.07
N ILE A 245 -28.05 -0.60 8.36
CA ILE A 245 -28.28 -1.66 7.36
C ILE A 245 -29.75 -1.70 6.91
N GLU A 246 -30.67 -1.43 7.82
CA GLU A 246 -32.11 -1.37 7.54
C GLU A 246 -32.46 -0.17 6.63
N VAL A 247 -31.83 0.99 6.86
CA VAL A 247 -32.00 2.17 6.02
C VAL A 247 -31.48 1.93 4.62
N LEU A 248 -30.30 1.31 4.47
CA LEU A 248 -29.76 0.95 3.16
C LEU A 248 -30.63 -0.08 2.45
N CYS A 249 -31.12 -1.10 3.17
CA CYS A 249 -32.05 -2.10 2.65
C CYS A 249 -33.32 -1.44 2.12
N ALA A 250 -33.91 -0.51 2.88
CA ALA A 250 -35.11 0.24 2.46
C ALA A 250 -34.82 1.15 1.25
N LYS A 251 -33.67 1.87 1.23
CA LYS A 251 -33.23 2.72 0.11
C LYS A 251 -33.04 1.91 -1.18
N ALA A 252 -32.55 0.67 -1.05
CA ALA A 252 -32.37 -0.26 -2.15
C ALA A 252 -33.69 -1.02 -2.53
N ALA A 253 -34.80 -0.72 -1.86
CA ALA A 253 -36.10 -1.40 -2.04
C ALA A 253 -36.01 -2.93 -1.92
N LEU A 254 -35.15 -3.42 -1.03
CA LEU A 254 -35.01 -4.84 -0.71
C LEU A 254 -36.06 -5.26 0.33
N ASP A 255 -36.51 -6.50 0.26
CA ASP A 255 -37.45 -7.11 1.21
C ASP A 255 -36.74 -7.62 2.49
N SER A 256 -37.47 -8.34 3.34
CA SER A 256 -36.93 -8.95 4.56
C SER A 256 -35.80 -9.94 4.27
N ASP A 257 -35.91 -10.71 3.19
CA ASP A 257 -34.87 -11.65 2.76
C ASP A 257 -33.64 -10.89 2.22
N GLY A 258 -33.89 -9.73 1.61
CA GLY A 258 -32.86 -8.79 1.17
C GLY A 258 -32.04 -8.22 2.33
N LEU A 259 -32.65 -8.00 3.51
CA LEU A 259 -31.92 -7.58 4.71
C LEU A 259 -30.95 -8.66 5.18
N VAL A 260 -31.38 -9.92 5.22
CA VAL A 260 -30.52 -11.06 5.59
C VAL A 260 -29.38 -11.22 4.57
N TRP A 261 -29.73 -11.11 3.27
CA TRP A 261 -28.74 -11.16 2.20
C TRP A 261 -27.71 -10.01 2.29
N LEU A 262 -28.16 -8.79 2.57
CA LEU A 262 -27.28 -7.64 2.71
C LEU A 262 -26.32 -7.79 3.92
N ALA A 263 -26.83 -8.30 5.05
CA ALA A 263 -26.00 -8.63 6.21
C ALA A 263 -24.96 -9.73 5.88
N ALA A 264 -25.34 -10.73 5.10
CA ALA A 264 -24.42 -11.76 4.64
C ALA A 264 -23.40 -11.19 3.65
N LEU A 265 -23.79 -10.25 2.77
CA LEU A 265 -22.90 -9.56 1.85
C LEU A 265 -21.83 -8.75 2.61
N GLU A 266 -22.24 -7.93 3.58
CA GLU A 266 -21.31 -7.18 4.43
C GLU A 266 -20.38 -8.08 5.27
N ALA A 267 -20.78 -9.33 5.50
CA ALA A 267 -19.96 -10.34 6.16
C ALA A 267 -19.12 -11.19 5.19
N GLY A 268 -19.09 -10.85 3.90
CA GLY A 268 -18.32 -11.57 2.88
C GLY A 268 -18.85 -12.96 2.54
N ARG A 269 -20.16 -13.22 2.68
CA ARG A 269 -20.78 -14.56 2.53
C ARG A 269 -22.01 -14.57 1.65
N ALA A 270 -22.24 -13.56 0.82
CA ALA A 270 -23.43 -13.49 0.00
C ALA A 270 -23.36 -14.37 -1.25
N GLU A 271 -24.51 -14.88 -1.65
CA GLU A 271 -24.72 -15.45 -2.96
C GLU A 271 -24.94 -14.35 -4.01
N PHE A 272 -24.59 -14.67 -5.27
CA PHE A 272 -24.80 -13.72 -6.36
C PHE A 272 -26.29 -13.53 -6.66
N ASP A 273 -26.76 -12.29 -6.51
CA ASP A 273 -28.07 -11.84 -6.94
C ASP A 273 -27.92 -10.53 -7.73
N ARG A 274 -28.06 -10.64 -9.06
CA ARG A 274 -27.84 -9.51 -9.97
C ARG A 274 -28.74 -8.32 -9.67
N ASP A 275 -30.00 -8.59 -9.40
CA ASP A 275 -31.00 -7.53 -9.26
C ASP A 275 -30.88 -6.84 -7.91
N ARG A 276 -30.56 -7.58 -6.85
CA ARG A 276 -30.21 -7.02 -5.52
C ARG A 276 -28.93 -6.20 -5.58
N LEU A 277 -27.86 -6.71 -6.21
CA LEU A 277 -26.61 -5.96 -6.39
C LEU A 277 -26.81 -4.67 -7.19
N ARG A 278 -27.64 -4.71 -8.24
CA ARG A 278 -27.97 -3.52 -9.03
C ARG A 278 -28.75 -2.48 -8.21
N ALA A 279 -29.75 -2.91 -7.45
CA ALA A 279 -30.51 -2.04 -6.58
C ALA A 279 -29.62 -1.42 -5.48
N LEU A 280 -28.74 -2.22 -4.90
CA LEU A 280 -27.76 -1.77 -3.92
C LEU A 280 -26.81 -0.73 -4.49
N ALA A 281 -26.27 -0.95 -5.70
CA ALA A 281 -25.38 0.01 -6.36
C ALA A 281 -26.05 1.38 -6.57
N VAL A 282 -27.33 1.38 -6.97
CA VAL A 282 -28.13 2.62 -7.09
C VAL A 282 -28.28 3.30 -5.72
N ALA A 283 -28.58 2.53 -4.67
CA ALA A 283 -28.76 3.06 -3.32
C ALA A 283 -27.45 3.63 -2.73
N LEU A 284 -26.31 3.05 -3.10
CA LEU A 284 -24.98 3.51 -2.71
C LEU A 284 -24.41 4.63 -3.61
N GLU A 285 -25.15 4.99 -4.68
CA GLU A 285 -24.75 6.03 -5.65
C GLU A 285 -23.44 5.71 -6.40
N VAL A 286 -23.19 4.40 -6.63
CA VAL A 286 -22.05 3.91 -7.42
C VAL A 286 -22.51 3.41 -8.81
N SER A 287 -21.57 3.23 -9.75
CA SER A 287 -21.89 2.71 -11.09
C SER A 287 -22.48 1.29 -11.02
N PRO A 288 -23.78 1.08 -11.35
CA PRO A 288 -24.40 -0.24 -11.23
C PRO A 288 -23.73 -1.30 -12.13
N LYS A 289 -23.27 -0.90 -13.32
CA LYS A 289 -22.58 -1.80 -14.25
C LYS A 289 -21.25 -2.26 -13.68
N ALA A 290 -20.41 -1.31 -13.25
CA ALA A 290 -19.08 -1.61 -12.70
C ALA A 290 -19.19 -2.46 -11.43
N PHE A 291 -20.08 -2.07 -10.50
CA PHE A 291 -20.29 -2.78 -9.24
C PHE A 291 -20.76 -4.22 -9.45
N VAL A 292 -21.80 -4.43 -10.28
CA VAL A 292 -22.35 -5.78 -10.54
C VAL A 292 -21.33 -6.67 -11.24
N VAL A 293 -20.57 -6.14 -12.21
CA VAL A 293 -19.51 -6.91 -12.91
C VAL A 293 -18.39 -7.29 -11.96
N ALA A 294 -17.92 -6.35 -11.13
CA ALA A 294 -16.86 -6.62 -10.15
C ALA A 294 -17.32 -7.66 -9.11
N ALA A 295 -18.52 -7.51 -8.56
CA ALA A 295 -19.11 -8.46 -7.61
C ALA A 295 -19.29 -9.86 -8.23
N LEU A 296 -19.77 -9.94 -9.48
CA LEU A 296 -19.94 -11.21 -10.20
C LEU A 296 -18.62 -11.95 -10.33
N LYS A 297 -17.55 -11.26 -10.80
CA LYS A 297 -16.23 -11.87 -10.96
C LYS A 297 -15.76 -12.46 -9.64
N GLN A 298 -15.93 -11.74 -8.52
CA GLN A 298 -15.47 -12.18 -7.23
C GLN A 298 -16.25 -13.35 -6.64
N ILE A 299 -17.58 -13.31 -6.72
CA ILE A 299 -18.45 -14.39 -6.22
C ILE A 299 -18.20 -15.69 -7.00
N HIS A 300 -18.11 -15.61 -8.34
CA HIS A 300 -17.79 -16.79 -9.17
C HIS A 300 -16.41 -17.35 -8.87
N SER A 301 -15.40 -16.52 -8.69
CA SER A 301 -14.05 -16.99 -8.34
C SER A 301 -14.03 -17.71 -6.99
N SER A 302 -14.82 -17.25 -6.02
CA SER A 302 -14.93 -17.92 -4.70
C SER A 302 -15.64 -19.26 -4.80
N GLN A 303 -16.74 -19.32 -5.56
CA GLN A 303 -17.49 -20.57 -5.77
C GLN A 303 -16.67 -21.64 -6.51
N LEU A 304 -15.86 -21.24 -7.50
CA LEU A 304 -14.96 -22.14 -8.20
C LEU A 304 -13.91 -22.73 -7.25
N ARG A 305 -13.31 -21.92 -6.37
CA ARG A 305 -12.35 -22.40 -5.36
C ARG A 305 -12.97 -23.39 -4.37
N GLU A 306 -14.21 -23.13 -3.93
CA GLU A 306 -14.92 -24.06 -3.03
C GLU A 306 -15.22 -25.39 -3.70
N LEU A 307 -15.61 -25.37 -4.98
CA LEU A 307 -15.85 -26.59 -5.76
C LEU A 307 -14.57 -27.39 -6.00
N GLU A 308 -13.47 -26.71 -6.33
CA GLU A 308 -12.15 -27.34 -6.49
C GLU A 308 -11.70 -28.00 -5.18
N ALA A 309 -11.79 -27.31 -4.05
CA ALA A 309 -11.45 -27.85 -2.75
C ALA A 309 -12.32 -29.06 -2.35
N GLN A 310 -13.60 -29.11 -2.75
CA GLN A 310 -14.50 -30.25 -2.51
C GLN A 310 -14.19 -31.46 -3.41
N LEU A 311 -13.60 -31.23 -4.59
CA LEU A 311 -13.23 -32.32 -5.51
C LEU A 311 -11.88 -32.94 -5.17
N GLU A 312 -11.04 -32.22 -4.42
CA GLU A 312 -9.73 -32.69 -3.95
C GLU A 312 -9.78 -33.41 -2.57
N ALA A 313 -10.88 -33.28 -1.85
CA ALA A 313 -11.10 -33.91 -0.53
C ALA A 313 -11.74 -35.30 -0.62
#